data_8ece2efa271b156d8f50da7af4df586b
#
_entry.id   8ece2efa271b156d8f50da7af4df586b
#
_cell.length_a   1.000
_cell.length_b   1.000
_cell.length_c   1.000
_cell.angle_alpha   90.00
_cell.angle_beta   90.00
_cell.angle_gamma   90.00
#
_symmetry.space_group_name_H-M   'P 1'
#
loop_
_entity.id
_entity.type
_entity.pdbx_description
1 polymer ?
#
loop_
_entity_poly.entity_id
_entity_poly.type
_entity_poly.pdbx_seq_one_letter_code
_entity_poly.pdbx_strand_id
1 'polypeptide(L)'
;MVNSKMVNDPMNILIAHDEAFNFTYRANIDALRRMGKVSFFSPLHDTTPFSNLFPGAQRTTQDSQLLIYLPGGYPELFAEQLSANRSMRESIREFAEQGGRIYAECGGFMYLTHDIDGMPMCDVFPIEATMHNAHLHLGYRQMTIGNMTVRGHEFHYSDIVPPQKMPDEIIVEQNQCSARGTHVPTAIYRYKNVVAGYTHWYWAEHPSTFGYILSPSK
;
A
#
# COMPACT_ATOMS: atom_id res chain seq x y z
N MET A 1 -7.31 33.19 -19.02
CA MET A 1 -7.07 32.07 -19.94
C MET A 1 -6.16 31.11 -19.18
N VAL A 2 -6.74 30.14 -18.52
CA VAL A 2 -6.00 29.11 -17.77
C VAL A 2 -5.58 28.05 -18.76
N ASN A 3 -4.27 27.83 -18.88
CA ASN A 3 -3.66 26.88 -19.81
C ASN A 3 -4.11 25.45 -19.49
N SER A 4 -5.07 24.92 -20.21
CA SER A 4 -5.47 23.51 -20.22
C SER A 4 -4.50 22.68 -21.05
N LYS A 5 -3.32 22.43 -20.48
CA LYS A 5 -2.42 21.35 -20.90
C LYS A 5 -2.04 20.52 -19.68
N MET A 6 -3.02 19.88 -19.03
CA MET A 6 -2.73 18.61 -18.38
C MET A 6 -2.60 17.58 -19.49
N VAL A 7 -1.38 17.38 -19.97
CA VAL A 7 -1.05 16.21 -20.76
C VAL A 7 -1.30 15.02 -19.83
N ASN A 8 -2.28 14.21 -20.17
CA ASN A 8 -2.56 12.92 -19.52
C ASN A 8 -1.45 11.93 -19.92
N ASP A 9 -0.25 12.11 -19.39
CA ASP A 9 0.75 11.05 -19.49
C ASP A 9 0.27 9.86 -18.63
N PRO A 10 0.30 8.64 -19.18
CA PRO A 10 -0.19 7.48 -18.45
C PRO A 10 0.64 7.24 -17.19
N MET A 11 -0.03 6.91 -16.08
CA MET A 11 0.61 6.59 -14.81
C MET A 11 1.56 5.39 -14.99
N ASN A 12 2.74 5.43 -14.39
CA ASN A 12 3.61 4.28 -14.23
C ASN A 12 3.27 3.58 -12.91
N ILE A 13 2.94 2.29 -12.95
CA ILE A 13 2.47 1.54 -11.81
C ILE A 13 3.39 0.35 -11.60
N LEU A 14 4.09 0.35 -10.46
CA LEU A 14 5.01 -0.70 -10.04
C LEU A 14 4.31 -1.56 -8.99
N ILE A 15 4.10 -2.83 -9.28
CA ILE A 15 3.39 -3.76 -8.39
C ILE A 15 4.38 -4.78 -7.85
N ALA A 16 4.48 -4.89 -6.52
CA ALA A 16 5.23 -5.96 -5.90
C ALA A 16 4.57 -7.31 -6.22
N HIS A 17 5.38 -8.27 -6.67
CA HIS A 17 4.88 -9.61 -6.98
C HIS A 17 6.00 -10.63 -6.88
N ASP A 18 5.94 -11.45 -5.85
CA ASP A 18 6.81 -12.58 -5.58
C ASP A 18 6.15 -13.52 -4.56
N GLU A 19 6.91 -14.40 -3.93
CA GLU A 19 6.42 -15.38 -2.97
C GLU A 19 5.85 -14.72 -1.70
N ALA A 20 6.37 -13.55 -1.32
CA ALA A 20 5.89 -12.78 -0.15
C ALA A 20 4.68 -11.92 -0.47
N PHE A 21 4.50 -11.48 -1.73
CA PHE A 21 3.48 -10.54 -2.19
C PHE A 21 2.74 -11.07 -3.41
N ASN A 22 1.76 -11.96 -3.21
CA ASN A 22 1.09 -12.66 -4.30
C ASN A 22 -0.44 -12.56 -4.28
N PHE A 23 -1.01 -11.88 -3.27
CA PHE A 23 -2.46 -11.73 -3.19
C PHE A 23 -2.92 -10.42 -3.84
N THR A 24 -3.56 -10.53 -5.02
CA THR A 24 -4.18 -9.43 -5.74
C THR A 24 -5.51 -9.85 -6.35
N TYR A 25 -6.48 -8.95 -6.39
CA TYR A 25 -7.63 -9.14 -7.27
C TYR A 25 -7.23 -8.89 -8.72
N ARG A 26 -7.44 -9.89 -9.58
CA ARG A 26 -7.19 -9.75 -11.03
C ARG A 26 -7.92 -8.53 -11.61
N ALA A 27 -9.17 -8.30 -11.20
CA ALA A 27 -9.95 -7.17 -11.66
C ALA A 27 -9.33 -5.81 -11.26
N ASN A 28 -8.68 -5.72 -10.09
CA ASN A 28 -7.94 -4.53 -9.68
C ASN A 28 -6.73 -4.31 -10.60
N ILE A 29 -5.97 -5.36 -10.92
CA ILE A 29 -4.84 -5.27 -11.85
C ILE A 29 -5.31 -4.84 -13.25
N ASP A 30 -6.42 -5.38 -13.73
CA ASP A 30 -6.98 -5.00 -15.03
C ASP A 30 -7.49 -3.55 -15.04
N ALA A 31 -7.98 -3.03 -13.91
CA ALA A 31 -8.33 -1.63 -13.76
C ALA A 31 -7.07 -0.73 -13.76
N LEU A 32 -6.00 -1.13 -13.06
CA LEU A 32 -4.71 -0.40 -13.09
C LEU A 32 -4.12 -0.33 -14.49
N ARG A 33 -4.18 -1.42 -15.27
CA ARG A 33 -3.73 -1.43 -16.67
C ARG A 33 -4.48 -0.45 -17.57
N ARG A 34 -5.74 -0.13 -17.24
CA ARG A 34 -6.50 0.93 -17.95
C ARG A 34 -6.10 2.34 -17.53
N MET A 35 -5.52 2.49 -16.33
CA MET A 35 -5.08 3.79 -15.79
C MET A 35 -3.66 4.14 -16.21
N GLY A 36 -2.82 3.12 -16.50
CA GLY A 36 -1.43 3.36 -16.82
C GLY A 36 -0.65 2.11 -17.20
N LYS A 37 0.64 2.27 -17.25
CA LYS A 37 1.59 1.22 -17.61
C LYS A 37 1.99 0.45 -16.35
N VAL A 38 1.64 -0.83 -16.29
CA VAL A 38 1.93 -1.71 -15.17
C VAL A 38 3.21 -2.50 -15.43
N SER A 39 4.11 -2.53 -14.44
CA SER A 39 5.21 -3.47 -14.35
C SER A 39 5.31 -4.07 -12.96
N PHE A 40 6.04 -5.17 -12.85
CA PHE A 40 6.20 -5.91 -11.61
C PHE A 40 7.64 -5.84 -11.13
N PHE A 41 7.82 -5.87 -9.81
CA PHE A 41 9.12 -5.99 -9.14
C PHE A 41 9.01 -6.97 -7.98
N SER A 42 10.14 -7.53 -7.55
CA SER A 42 10.21 -8.47 -6.44
C SER A 42 10.93 -7.85 -5.24
N PRO A 43 10.24 -7.59 -4.12
CA PRO A 43 10.90 -7.21 -2.87
C PRO A 43 11.92 -8.23 -2.36
N LEU A 44 11.76 -9.51 -2.70
CA LEU A 44 12.70 -10.56 -2.30
C LEU A 44 13.96 -10.63 -3.18
N HIS A 45 13.83 -10.36 -4.48
CA HIS A 45 14.87 -10.70 -5.46
C HIS A 45 15.49 -9.48 -6.18
N ASP A 46 14.74 -8.38 -6.30
CA ASP A 46 15.25 -7.14 -6.89
C ASP A 46 15.95 -6.27 -5.84
N THR A 47 16.84 -5.38 -6.26
CA THR A 47 17.55 -4.46 -5.37
C THR A 47 16.81 -3.13 -5.14
N THR A 48 15.82 -2.83 -5.99
CA THR A 48 14.99 -1.62 -5.93
C THR A 48 13.70 -1.84 -6.73
N PRO A 49 12.58 -1.21 -6.34
CA PRO A 49 11.34 -1.30 -7.11
C PRO A 49 11.47 -0.69 -8.52
N PHE A 50 12.50 0.11 -8.74
CA PHE A 50 12.74 0.83 -10.00
C PHE A 50 13.56 0.04 -11.01
N SER A 51 14.00 -1.20 -10.71
CA SER A 51 14.85 -2.02 -11.60
C SER A 51 14.21 -2.26 -12.97
N ASN A 52 12.89 -2.40 -13.00
CA ASN A 52 12.09 -2.69 -14.19
C ASN A 52 11.34 -1.47 -14.73
N LEU A 53 11.78 -0.24 -14.38
CA LEU A 53 11.22 0.96 -15.01
C LEU A 53 11.47 0.95 -16.51
N PHE A 54 10.48 1.42 -17.24
CA PHE A 54 10.53 1.49 -18.70
C PHE A 54 11.68 2.38 -19.16
N PRO A 55 12.36 2.01 -20.27
CA PRO A 55 13.40 2.84 -20.87
C PRO A 55 12.87 4.28 -21.11
N GLY A 56 13.55 5.28 -20.55
CA GLY A 56 13.15 6.68 -20.64
C GLY A 56 12.34 7.24 -19.48
N ALA A 57 11.86 6.41 -18.55
CA ALA A 57 11.30 6.90 -17.29
C ALA A 57 12.44 7.45 -16.43
N GLN A 58 12.48 8.76 -16.25
CA GLN A 58 13.44 9.38 -15.33
C GLN A 58 13.00 9.15 -13.89
N ARG A 59 13.94 8.79 -13.03
CA ARG A 59 13.80 8.82 -11.58
C ARG A 59 13.63 10.26 -11.10
N THR A 60 12.47 10.82 -11.26
CA THR A 60 12.17 12.05 -10.53
C THR A 60 11.12 11.69 -9.48
N THR A 61 11.47 11.87 -8.22
CA THR A 61 10.57 11.80 -7.07
C THR A 61 9.43 12.80 -7.17
N GLN A 62 9.52 13.74 -8.09
CA GLN A 62 8.49 14.66 -8.52
C GLN A 62 7.59 14.09 -9.64
N ASP A 63 7.81 12.84 -10.08
CA ASP A 63 6.92 12.21 -11.04
C ASP A 63 5.60 11.85 -10.32
N SER A 64 4.69 12.83 -10.34
CA SER A 64 3.31 12.69 -9.84
C SER A 64 2.55 11.52 -10.52
N GLN A 65 3.19 10.85 -11.46
CA GLN A 65 2.67 9.77 -12.29
C GLN A 65 3.20 8.39 -11.89
N LEU A 66 4.05 8.29 -10.86
CA LEU A 66 4.57 6.99 -10.40
C LEU A 66 3.82 6.53 -9.15
N LEU A 67 3.33 5.30 -9.18
CA LEU A 67 2.68 4.61 -8.07
C LEU A 67 3.41 3.30 -7.77
N ILE A 68 3.75 3.06 -6.52
CA ILE A 68 4.11 1.73 -6.00
C ILE A 68 2.87 1.12 -5.36
N TYR A 69 2.50 -0.08 -5.77
CA TYR A 69 1.48 -0.90 -5.13
C TYR A 69 2.12 -2.12 -4.47
N LEU A 70 1.97 -2.23 -3.16
CA LEU A 70 2.38 -3.35 -2.33
C LEU A 70 1.13 -4.15 -1.93
N PRO A 71 0.83 -5.25 -2.62
CA PRO A 71 -0.37 -6.04 -2.35
C PRO A 71 -0.23 -6.92 -1.11
N GLY A 72 -1.25 -7.70 -0.84
CA GLY A 72 -1.22 -8.71 0.21
C GLY A 72 -0.32 -9.89 -0.08
N GLY A 73 -0.14 -10.69 0.94
CA GLY A 73 0.70 -11.89 0.95
C GLY A 73 1.06 -12.27 2.37
N TYR A 74 2.16 -12.99 2.51
CA TYR A 74 2.64 -13.50 3.79
C TYR A 74 4.10 -13.09 4.03
N PRO A 75 4.40 -11.77 4.19
CA PRO A 75 5.77 -11.28 4.38
C PRO A 75 6.43 -11.83 5.65
N GLU A 76 5.65 -12.21 6.66
CA GLU A 76 6.16 -12.82 7.89
C GLU A 76 6.88 -14.15 7.65
N LEU A 77 6.51 -14.89 6.61
CA LEU A 77 7.19 -16.14 6.23
C LEU A 77 8.55 -15.88 5.56
N PHE A 78 8.79 -14.66 5.11
CA PHE A 78 9.99 -14.21 4.41
C PHE A 78 10.67 -13.04 5.13
N ALA A 79 10.33 -12.80 6.40
CA ALA A 79 10.75 -11.61 7.13
C ALA A 79 12.28 -11.44 7.20
N GLU A 80 13.02 -12.53 7.42
CA GLU A 80 14.48 -12.52 7.41
C GLU A 80 15.03 -12.09 6.04
N GLN A 81 14.51 -12.65 4.96
CA GLN A 81 14.96 -12.36 3.61
C GLN A 81 14.61 -10.92 3.19
N LEU A 82 13.39 -10.47 3.49
CA LEU A 82 12.94 -9.08 3.26
C LEU A 82 13.79 -8.09 4.09
N SER A 83 14.07 -8.43 5.35
CA SER A 83 14.93 -7.63 6.23
C SER A 83 16.36 -7.51 5.68
N ALA A 84 16.91 -8.60 5.16
CA ALA A 84 18.26 -8.62 4.58
C ALA A 84 18.36 -7.76 3.29
N ASN A 85 17.27 -7.57 2.56
CA ASN A 85 17.24 -6.73 1.34
C ASN A 85 17.14 -5.22 1.68
N ARG A 86 18.20 -4.72 2.32
CA ARG A 86 18.30 -3.35 2.79
C ARG A 86 18.10 -2.32 1.65
N SER A 87 18.69 -2.59 0.49
CA SER A 87 18.61 -1.67 -0.65
C SER A 87 17.17 -1.45 -1.12
N MET A 88 16.36 -2.52 -1.17
CA MET A 88 14.94 -2.43 -1.52
C MET A 88 14.17 -1.62 -0.47
N ARG A 89 14.35 -1.95 0.82
CA ARG A 89 13.66 -1.26 1.91
C ARG A 89 13.97 0.22 1.95
N GLU A 90 15.25 0.60 1.85
CA GLU A 90 15.69 2.00 1.80
C GLU A 90 15.14 2.73 0.56
N SER A 91 15.11 2.08 -0.62
CA SER A 91 14.54 2.68 -1.83
C SER A 91 13.05 3.00 -1.69
N ILE A 92 12.28 2.11 -1.06
CA ILE A 92 10.84 2.32 -0.80
C ILE A 92 10.65 3.44 0.23
N ARG A 93 11.43 3.42 1.33
CA ARG A 93 11.38 4.47 2.34
C ARG A 93 11.72 5.84 1.77
N GLU A 94 12.84 5.95 1.06
CA GLU A 94 13.24 7.20 0.42
C GLU A 94 12.18 7.73 -0.56
N PHE A 95 11.56 6.84 -1.33
CA PHE A 95 10.48 7.21 -2.23
C PHE A 95 9.27 7.78 -1.48
N ALA A 96 8.87 7.16 -0.35
CA ALA A 96 7.81 7.66 0.52
C ALA A 96 8.16 9.03 1.12
N GLU A 97 9.40 9.19 1.66
CA GLU A 97 9.89 10.42 2.27
C GLU A 97 9.90 11.60 1.29
N GLN A 98 10.18 11.33 0.03
CA GLN A 98 10.19 12.32 -1.03
C GLN A 98 8.79 12.62 -1.58
N GLY A 99 7.73 12.07 -0.99
CA GLY A 99 6.35 12.29 -1.39
C GLY A 99 5.88 11.42 -2.54
N GLY A 100 6.57 10.32 -2.81
CA GLY A 100 6.15 9.31 -3.78
C GLY A 100 4.83 8.65 -3.36
N ARG A 101 4.05 8.23 -4.34
CA ARG A 101 2.76 7.56 -4.09
C ARG A 101 2.95 6.08 -3.82
N ILE A 102 2.50 5.63 -2.66
CA ILE A 102 2.50 4.21 -2.30
C ILE A 102 1.10 3.82 -1.83
N TYR A 103 0.61 2.71 -2.33
CA TYR A 103 -0.60 2.06 -1.85
C TYR A 103 -0.25 0.65 -1.37
N ALA A 104 -0.64 0.30 -0.15
CA ALA A 104 -0.28 -0.97 0.44
C ALA A 104 -1.45 -1.65 1.17
N GLU A 105 -1.61 -2.95 0.97
CA GLU A 105 -2.65 -3.78 1.58
C GLU A 105 -2.05 -4.96 2.34
N CYS A 106 -2.58 -5.27 3.52
CA CYS A 106 -2.28 -6.48 4.30
C CYS A 106 -0.77 -6.74 4.44
N GLY A 107 -0.22 -7.76 3.77
CA GLY A 107 1.21 -8.04 3.79
C GLY A 107 2.06 -6.86 3.29
N GLY A 108 1.60 -6.14 2.27
CA GLY A 108 2.26 -4.92 1.81
C GLY A 108 2.27 -3.81 2.86
N PHE A 109 1.22 -3.69 3.68
CA PHE A 109 1.19 -2.79 4.82
C PHE A 109 2.20 -3.22 5.89
N MET A 110 2.27 -4.51 6.24
CA MET A 110 3.26 -5.04 7.19
C MET A 110 4.70 -4.74 6.72
N TYR A 111 4.97 -4.77 5.43
CA TYR A 111 6.30 -4.43 4.89
C TYR A 111 6.65 -2.94 5.02
N LEU A 112 5.65 -2.04 5.14
CA LEU A 112 5.86 -0.60 5.39
C LEU A 112 6.02 -0.25 6.86
N THR A 113 5.83 -1.18 7.80
CA THR A 113 6.03 -0.97 9.23
C THR A 113 7.52 -0.87 9.59
N HIS A 114 7.80 -0.55 10.84
CA HIS A 114 9.17 -0.53 11.37
C HIS A 114 9.80 -1.92 11.30
N ASP A 115 9.08 -2.93 11.77
CA ASP A 115 9.52 -4.32 11.73
C ASP A 115 8.35 -5.31 11.72
N ILE A 116 8.66 -6.57 11.47
CA ILE A 116 7.80 -7.74 11.72
C ILE A 116 8.54 -8.61 12.74
N ASP A 117 8.04 -8.69 13.98
CA ASP A 117 8.64 -9.46 15.08
C ASP A 117 10.15 -9.18 15.25
N GLY A 118 10.55 -7.91 15.20
CA GLY A 118 11.93 -7.46 15.33
C GLY A 118 12.79 -7.59 14.06
N MET A 119 12.24 -8.10 12.95
CA MET A 119 12.91 -8.09 11.64
C MET A 119 12.64 -6.77 10.93
N PRO A 120 13.64 -5.89 10.73
CA PRO A 120 13.45 -4.57 10.14
C PRO A 120 12.78 -4.59 8.78
N MET A 121 11.77 -3.73 8.58
CA MET A 121 11.05 -3.53 7.32
C MET A 121 11.34 -2.13 6.73
N CYS A 122 10.45 -1.59 5.89
CA CYS A 122 10.73 -0.30 5.22
C CYS A 122 10.70 0.92 6.16
N ASP A 123 10.13 0.80 7.37
CA ASP A 123 10.09 1.85 8.39
C ASP A 123 9.50 3.18 7.87
N VAL A 124 8.42 3.08 7.09
CA VAL A 124 7.61 4.22 6.66
C VAL A 124 6.62 4.62 7.75
N PHE A 125 6.07 3.62 8.44
CA PHE A 125 5.23 3.80 9.63
C PHE A 125 5.98 3.30 10.86
N PRO A 126 6.10 4.11 11.94
CA PRO A 126 6.79 3.73 13.18
C PRO A 126 5.89 2.86 14.08
N ILE A 127 5.38 1.79 13.51
CA ILE A 127 4.53 0.78 14.13
C ILE A 127 5.14 -0.59 13.87
N GLU A 128 4.92 -1.54 14.76
CA GLU A 128 5.41 -2.90 14.63
C GLU A 128 4.27 -3.82 14.18
N ALA A 129 4.56 -4.76 13.28
CA ALA A 129 3.66 -5.86 12.98
C ALA A 129 4.12 -7.11 13.75
N THR A 130 3.19 -7.83 14.36
CA THR A 130 3.55 -9.00 15.16
C THR A 130 2.67 -10.20 14.87
N MET A 131 3.29 -11.38 14.86
CA MET A 131 2.64 -12.69 14.83
C MET A 131 2.52 -13.30 16.23
N HIS A 132 3.05 -12.63 17.29
CA HIS A 132 2.90 -13.07 18.66
C HIS A 132 1.41 -13.01 19.05
N ASN A 133 0.87 -14.11 19.54
CA ASN A 133 -0.56 -14.28 19.81
C ASN A 133 -1.44 -14.20 18.55
N ALA A 134 -0.91 -14.64 17.41
CA ALA A 134 -1.62 -14.63 16.14
C ALA A 134 -3.04 -15.22 16.27
N HIS A 135 -4.02 -14.47 15.80
CA HIS A 135 -5.41 -14.90 15.72
C HIS A 135 -6.05 -14.43 14.43
N LEU A 136 -7.03 -15.17 13.95
CA LEU A 136 -7.64 -14.88 12.65
C LEU A 136 -8.50 -13.61 12.72
N HIS A 137 -8.07 -12.58 11.99
CA HIS A 137 -8.89 -11.44 11.62
C HIS A 137 -9.54 -11.70 10.27
N LEU A 138 -10.85 -11.90 10.27
CA LEU A 138 -11.60 -12.23 9.06
C LEU A 138 -12.89 -11.44 8.99
N GLY A 139 -13.15 -10.84 7.83
CA GLY A 139 -14.47 -10.27 7.57
C GLY A 139 -14.51 -9.36 6.36
N TYR A 140 -15.72 -9.20 5.84
CA TYR A 140 -15.96 -8.19 4.82
C TYR A 140 -15.95 -6.80 5.43
N ARG A 141 -15.36 -5.87 4.68
CA ARG A 141 -15.22 -4.45 5.03
C ARG A 141 -15.87 -3.61 3.94
N GLN A 142 -16.37 -2.46 4.35
CA GLN A 142 -16.86 -1.44 3.43
C GLN A 142 -16.55 -0.06 3.97
N MET A 143 -16.35 0.90 3.08
CA MET A 143 -16.27 2.32 3.40
C MET A 143 -17.01 3.12 2.35
N THR A 144 -17.52 4.30 2.75
CA THR A 144 -18.18 5.23 1.85
C THR A 144 -17.21 6.31 1.42
N ILE A 145 -17.10 6.51 0.10
CA ILE A 145 -16.29 7.55 -0.52
C ILE A 145 -17.24 8.40 -1.40
N GLY A 146 -17.56 9.60 -0.93
CA GLY A 146 -18.60 10.40 -1.54
C GLY A 146 -19.96 9.69 -1.47
N ASN A 147 -20.54 9.34 -2.62
CA ASN A 147 -21.79 8.58 -2.75
C ASN A 147 -21.56 7.09 -3.14
N MET A 148 -20.32 6.64 -3.16
CA MET A 148 -19.97 5.28 -3.56
C MET A 148 -19.56 4.45 -2.34
N THR A 149 -19.96 3.17 -2.32
CA THR A 149 -19.51 2.21 -1.32
C THR A 149 -18.46 1.31 -1.93
N VAL A 150 -17.24 1.37 -1.38
CA VAL A 150 -16.16 0.46 -1.74
C VAL A 150 -16.17 -0.72 -0.79
N ARG A 151 -16.04 -1.91 -1.34
CA ARG A 151 -16.04 -3.17 -0.59
C ARG A 151 -14.66 -3.80 -0.61
N GLY A 152 -14.36 -4.55 0.44
CA GLY A 152 -13.14 -5.30 0.58
C GLY A 152 -13.30 -6.43 1.58
N HIS A 153 -12.21 -7.08 1.89
CA HIS A 153 -12.15 -8.05 2.97
C HIS A 153 -10.85 -7.91 3.75
N GLU A 154 -10.87 -8.39 4.94
CA GLU A 154 -9.74 -8.52 5.84
C GLU A 154 -9.50 -10.00 6.12
N PHE A 155 -8.27 -10.44 5.96
CA PHE A 155 -7.84 -11.81 6.26
C PHE A 155 -6.36 -11.80 6.62
N HIS A 156 -6.05 -11.81 7.90
CA HIS A 156 -4.67 -11.88 8.42
C HIS A 156 -4.64 -12.45 9.83
N TYR A 157 -3.46 -12.80 10.30
CA TYR A 157 -3.23 -13.33 11.64
C TYR A 157 -2.39 -12.39 12.51
N SER A 158 -1.74 -11.41 11.90
CA SER A 158 -0.88 -10.44 12.57
C SER A 158 -1.67 -9.35 13.28
N ASP A 159 -1.07 -8.78 14.31
CA ASP A 159 -1.54 -7.58 14.98
C ASP A 159 -0.57 -6.41 14.75
N ILE A 160 -1.05 -5.19 15.00
CA ILE A 160 -0.24 -3.97 15.00
C ILE A 160 0.00 -3.52 16.43
N VAL A 161 1.26 -3.28 16.75
CA VAL A 161 1.69 -2.65 18.01
C VAL A 161 2.04 -1.19 17.70
N PRO A 162 1.17 -0.24 18.05
CA PRO A 162 1.45 1.17 17.83
C PRO A 162 2.49 1.69 18.84
N PRO A 163 3.25 2.74 18.50
CA PRO A 163 4.11 3.42 19.46
C PRO A 163 3.27 4.07 20.57
N GLN A 164 3.89 4.44 21.70
CA GLN A 164 3.21 5.13 22.80
C GLN A 164 2.48 6.41 22.32
N LYS A 165 3.06 7.11 21.37
CA LYS A 165 2.44 8.26 20.70
C LYS A 165 2.72 8.14 19.19
N MET A 166 1.64 8.14 18.40
CA MET A 166 1.76 8.23 16.93
C MET A 166 2.27 9.63 16.56
N PRO A 167 3.25 9.77 15.64
CA PRO A 167 3.65 11.05 15.09
C PRO A 167 2.47 11.82 14.49
N ASP A 168 2.45 13.15 14.68
CA ASP A 168 1.31 13.99 14.27
C ASP A 168 1.12 14.02 12.73
N GLU A 169 2.16 13.71 11.96
CA GLU A 169 2.12 13.58 10.49
C GLU A 169 1.49 12.29 9.98
N ILE A 170 1.25 11.31 10.87
CA ILE A 170 0.58 10.06 10.50
C ILE A 170 -0.88 10.15 10.89
N ILE A 171 -1.74 10.06 9.89
CA ILE A 171 -3.18 10.06 10.07
C ILE A 171 -3.68 8.61 10.16
N VAL A 172 -4.45 8.32 11.19
CA VAL A 172 -5.09 7.02 11.41
C VAL A 172 -6.59 7.18 11.25
N GLU A 173 -7.14 6.62 10.18
CA GLU A 173 -8.57 6.68 9.86
C GLU A 173 -9.25 5.36 10.24
N GLN A 174 -10.31 5.43 11.04
CA GLN A 174 -11.14 4.29 11.41
C GLN A 174 -12.57 4.51 10.88
N ASN A 175 -12.71 4.54 9.57
CA ASN A 175 -13.96 4.85 8.87
C ASN A 175 -14.58 3.63 8.17
N GLN A 176 -14.12 2.43 8.51
CA GLN A 176 -14.60 1.18 7.94
C GLN A 176 -15.76 0.60 8.74
N CYS A 177 -16.64 -0.09 8.03
CA CYS A 177 -17.73 -0.86 8.59
C CYS A 177 -17.68 -2.32 8.11
N SER A 178 -18.27 -3.21 8.89
CA SER A 178 -18.58 -4.57 8.44
C SER A 178 -19.61 -4.56 7.31
N ALA A 179 -19.83 -5.68 6.64
CA ALA A 179 -20.88 -5.82 5.63
C ALA A 179 -22.31 -5.52 6.17
N ARG A 180 -22.48 -5.55 7.50
CA ARG A 180 -23.76 -5.23 8.18
C ARG A 180 -23.87 -3.76 8.61
N GLY A 181 -22.87 -2.93 8.26
CA GLY A 181 -22.85 -1.52 8.61
C GLY A 181 -22.34 -1.22 10.04
N THR A 182 -21.89 -2.22 10.78
CA THR A 182 -21.30 -2.00 12.12
C THR A 182 -19.86 -1.49 11.95
N HIS A 183 -19.53 -0.41 12.66
CA HIS A 183 -18.17 0.12 12.71
C HIS A 183 -17.17 -0.95 13.17
N VAL A 184 -16.00 -0.98 12.54
CA VAL A 184 -14.90 -1.89 12.87
C VAL A 184 -13.61 -1.09 13.17
N PRO A 185 -12.75 -1.57 14.07
CA PRO A 185 -11.55 -0.84 14.47
C PRO A 185 -10.43 -0.88 13.43
N THR A 186 -10.61 -1.62 12.33
CA THR A 186 -9.60 -1.73 11.26
C THR A 186 -9.27 -0.36 10.71
N ALA A 187 -8.00 0.02 10.79
CA ALA A 187 -7.54 1.35 10.43
C ALA A 187 -6.92 1.42 9.02
N ILE A 188 -6.97 2.62 8.46
CA ILE A 188 -6.17 3.04 7.31
C ILE A 188 -5.16 4.05 7.84
N TYR A 189 -3.90 3.85 7.50
CA TYR A 189 -2.78 4.71 7.88
C TYR A 189 -2.37 5.56 6.68
N ARG A 190 -2.15 6.85 6.92
CA ARG A 190 -1.69 7.78 5.88
C ARG A 190 -0.45 8.53 6.37
N TYR A 191 0.53 8.62 5.48
CA TYR A 191 1.72 9.42 5.66
C TYR A 191 2.10 10.03 4.32
N LYS A 192 2.10 11.38 4.20
CA LYS A 192 2.30 12.07 2.91
C LYS A 192 1.38 11.50 1.82
N ASN A 193 1.93 10.89 0.77
CA ASN A 193 1.19 10.23 -0.30
C ASN A 193 1.18 8.69 -0.17
N VAL A 194 1.46 8.18 1.03
CA VAL A 194 1.37 6.75 1.34
C VAL A 194 0.04 6.45 2.01
N VAL A 195 -0.64 5.41 1.53
CA VAL A 195 -1.89 4.90 2.11
C VAL A 195 -1.74 3.40 2.32
N ALA A 196 -1.99 2.93 3.53
CA ALA A 196 -1.81 1.53 3.89
C ALA A 196 -2.82 1.04 4.93
N GLY A 197 -3.09 -0.26 4.95
CA GLY A 197 -3.96 -0.90 5.94
C GLY A 197 -4.14 -2.39 5.65
N TYR A 198 -4.86 -3.09 6.54
CA TYR A 198 -5.05 -4.53 6.37
C TYR A 198 -6.08 -4.92 5.34
N THR A 199 -7.02 -4.03 5.02
CA THR A 199 -8.14 -4.36 4.14
C THR A 199 -7.71 -4.46 2.68
N HIS A 200 -8.05 -5.58 2.04
CA HIS A 200 -7.95 -5.76 0.60
C HIS A 200 -9.18 -5.16 -0.07
N TRP A 201 -9.03 -4.02 -0.71
CA TRP A 201 -10.14 -3.30 -1.32
C TRP A 201 -10.42 -3.78 -2.74
N TYR A 202 -11.69 -4.07 -3.05
CA TYR A 202 -12.15 -4.40 -4.40
C TYR A 202 -12.60 -3.11 -5.12
N TRP A 203 -11.63 -2.23 -5.42
CA TRP A 203 -11.91 -0.94 -6.05
C TRP A 203 -12.13 -1.03 -7.57
N ALA A 204 -11.95 -2.20 -8.20
CA ALA A 204 -12.28 -2.41 -9.63
C ALA A 204 -13.77 -2.22 -9.95
N GLU A 205 -14.67 -2.37 -8.96
CA GLU A 205 -16.09 -2.06 -9.09
C GLU A 205 -16.30 -0.54 -9.33
N HIS A 206 -15.49 0.29 -8.69
CA HIS A 206 -15.52 1.73 -8.79
C HIS A 206 -14.10 2.31 -8.96
N PRO A 207 -13.48 2.19 -10.16
CA PRO A 207 -12.06 2.57 -10.35
C PRO A 207 -11.74 4.03 -10.00
N SER A 208 -12.72 4.93 -10.13
CA SER A 208 -12.56 6.35 -9.73
C SER A 208 -12.31 6.53 -8.24
N THR A 209 -12.71 5.58 -7.40
CA THR A 209 -12.45 5.63 -5.95
C THR A 209 -10.99 5.40 -5.62
N PHE A 210 -10.23 4.74 -6.47
CA PHE A 210 -8.80 4.53 -6.27
C PHE A 210 -8.03 5.86 -6.24
N GLY A 211 -8.40 6.80 -7.12
CA GLY A 211 -7.84 8.15 -7.07
C GLY A 211 -8.13 8.88 -5.74
N TYR A 212 -9.29 8.65 -5.14
CA TYR A 212 -9.65 9.20 -3.83
C TYR A 212 -8.83 8.53 -2.70
N ILE A 213 -8.69 7.20 -2.74
CA ILE A 213 -7.86 6.48 -1.77
C ILE A 213 -6.42 7.03 -1.76
N LEU A 214 -5.88 7.36 -2.94
CA LEU A 214 -4.54 7.92 -3.08
C LEU A 214 -4.45 9.43 -2.86
N SER A 215 -5.58 10.12 -2.67
CA SER A 215 -5.55 11.57 -2.42
C SER A 215 -5.04 11.85 -1.01
N PRO A 216 -4.18 12.88 -0.83
CA PRO A 216 -3.79 13.32 0.51
C PRO A 216 -5.04 13.64 1.33
N SER A 217 -5.02 13.32 2.62
CA SER A 217 -6.03 13.79 3.55
C SER A 217 -6.02 15.32 3.57
N LYS A 218 -7.19 15.93 3.49
CA LYS A 218 -7.34 17.39 3.60
C LYS A 218 -7.13 17.83 5.02
#